data_4cd26f2159e255510341eed7dc1cdc81
#
_entry.id   4cd26f2159e255510341eed7dc1cdc81
#
_cell.length_a   1.000
_cell.length_b   1.000
_cell.length_c   1.000
_cell.angle_alpha   90.00
_cell.angle_beta   90.00
_cell.angle_gamma   90.00
#
_symmetry.space_group_name_H-M   'P 1'
#
loop_
_entity.id
_entity.type
_entity.pdbx_description
1 polymer ?
#
loop_
_entity_poly.entity_id
_entity_poly.type
_entity_poly.pdbx_seq_one_letter_code
_entity_poly.pdbx_strand_id
1 'polypeptide(L)'
;TGKTTLASWFHSRYHRRPDFEAAKVDEPPKKSGLLLLRRIAAELGIRTRRASEDQLYEFRAFLVEKSSNNILPLIIIDEAHELSSEQFVELRRLLKFRDPKGGKAYQLILLGRPELDINLREEPDFNDRVATRSSLGPLTPEDTKSLIEYRLLAAGRTTKQPPLILDSAILPIWRETKGYPRSICLLCLHLCLELLSKNDVYQIDHKFVEAFLENHHGYRQASS
;
A
#
# COMPACT_ATOMS: atom_id res chain seq x y z
N THR A 1 -7.90 3.21 -0.90
CA THR A 1 -8.03 2.08 0.05
C THR A 1 -6.84 1.91 1.00
N GLY A 2 -5.75 2.67 0.87
CA GLY A 2 -4.58 2.56 1.76
C GLY A 2 -3.55 1.49 1.35
N LYS A 3 -3.65 0.85 0.19
CA LYS A 3 -2.70 -0.17 -0.30
C LYS A 3 -1.26 0.34 -0.33
N THR A 4 -1.00 1.47 -0.98
CA THR A 4 0.33 2.08 -1.05
C THR A 4 0.89 2.45 0.32
N THR A 5 0.02 2.90 1.25
CA THR A 5 0.41 3.15 2.64
C THR A 5 0.85 1.84 3.33
N LEU A 6 0.10 0.76 3.11
CA LEU A 6 0.42 -0.57 3.62
C LEU A 6 1.73 -1.10 3.02
N ALA A 7 1.93 -0.97 1.70
CA ALA A 7 3.19 -1.32 1.02
C ALA A 7 4.39 -0.60 1.64
N SER A 8 4.27 0.71 1.84
CA SER A 8 5.31 1.54 2.46
C SER A 8 5.55 1.17 3.93
N TRP A 9 4.50 0.83 4.67
CA TRP A 9 4.61 0.36 6.04
C TRP A 9 5.35 -0.98 6.13
N PHE A 10 5.00 -1.97 5.28
CA PHE A 10 5.71 -3.24 5.21
C PHE A 10 7.18 -3.01 4.88
N HIS A 11 7.47 -2.23 3.82
CA HIS A 11 8.85 -1.93 3.44
C HIS A 11 9.63 -1.31 4.60
N SER A 12 9.13 -0.23 5.22
CA SER A 12 9.81 0.47 6.31
C SER A 12 10.00 -0.42 7.55
N ARG A 13 9.03 -1.28 7.86
CA ARG A 13 9.10 -2.17 9.01
C ARG A 13 10.14 -3.27 8.82
N TYR A 14 10.17 -3.89 7.64
CA TYR A 14 11.07 -5.01 7.38
C TYR A 14 12.47 -4.56 6.95
N HIS A 15 12.61 -3.43 6.26
CA HIS A 15 13.92 -2.85 5.93
C HIS A 15 14.78 -2.50 7.17
N ARG A 16 14.15 -2.27 8.32
CA ARG A 16 14.86 -1.99 9.60
C ARG A 16 15.24 -3.25 10.36
N ARG A 17 14.84 -4.41 9.90
CA ARG A 17 15.12 -5.68 10.58
C ARG A 17 16.36 -6.33 9.97
N PRO A 18 17.33 -6.80 10.80
CA PRO A 18 18.55 -7.40 10.29
C PRO A 18 18.34 -8.77 9.65
N ASP A 19 17.22 -9.43 9.93
CA ASP A 19 16.83 -10.73 9.38
C ASP A 19 16.03 -10.63 8.06
N PHE A 20 15.84 -9.40 7.52
CA PHE A 20 15.15 -9.17 6.26
C PHE A 20 15.94 -8.24 5.32
N GLU A 21 15.78 -8.47 4.02
CA GLU A 21 16.19 -7.54 2.96
C GLU A 21 14.94 -7.17 2.15
N ALA A 22 14.45 -5.95 2.31
CA ALA A 22 13.17 -5.54 1.72
C ALA A 22 13.36 -4.68 0.48
N ALA A 23 12.74 -5.09 -0.63
CA ALA A 23 12.62 -4.34 -1.87
C ALA A 23 11.16 -3.93 -2.11
N LYS A 24 10.94 -2.71 -2.62
CA LYS A 24 9.62 -2.22 -2.98
C LYS A 24 9.63 -1.64 -4.38
N VAL A 25 8.76 -2.17 -5.23
CA VAL A 25 8.45 -1.63 -6.55
C VAL A 25 7.09 -0.93 -6.46
N ASP A 26 7.07 0.40 -6.62
CA ASP A 26 5.85 1.21 -6.50
C ASP A 26 4.90 1.03 -7.68
N GLU A 27 5.47 0.85 -8.88
CA GLU A 27 4.73 0.66 -10.12
C GLU A 27 5.53 -0.27 -11.03
N PRO A 28 4.94 -1.38 -11.50
CA PRO A 28 5.62 -2.27 -12.44
C PRO A 28 5.97 -1.55 -13.74
N PRO A 29 7.15 -1.80 -14.35
CA PRO A 29 7.45 -1.27 -15.66
C PRO A 29 6.51 -1.87 -16.71
N LYS A 30 6.16 -1.10 -17.74
CA LYS A 30 5.21 -1.57 -18.77
C LYS A 30 5.76 -2.79 -19.53
N LYS A 31 4.99 -3.87 -19.52
CA LYS A 31 5.08 -5.09 -20.35
C LYS A 31 6.32 -5.97 -20.28
N SER A 32 7.49 -5.50 -19.88
CA SER A 32 8.71 -6.33 -19.97
C SER A 32 9.02 -7.06 -18.65
N GLY A 33 9.08 -8.39 -18.70
CA GLY A 33 9.47 -9.23 -17.58
C GLY A 33 10.90 -8.97 -17.12
N LEU A 34 11.83 -8.79 -18.08
CA LEU A 34 13.22 -8.46 -17.75
C LEU A 34 13.36 -7.11 -17.06
N LEU A 35 12.59 -6.09 -17.48
CA LEU A 35 12.62 -4.78 -16.82
C LEU A 35 12.11 -4.88 -15.39
N LEU A 36 11.07 -5.69 -15.13
CA LEU A 36 10.60 -5.95 -13.78
C LEU A 36 11.69 -6.61 -12.92
N LEU A 37 12.34 -7.67 -13.43
CA LEU A 37 13.45 -8.32 -12.73
C LEU A 37 14.58 -7.32 -12.41
N ARG A 38 14.95 -6.48 -13.38
CA ARG A 38 16.00 -5.46 -13.18
C ARG A 38 15.59 -4.39 -12.16
N ARG A 39 14.31 -4.01 -12.11
CA ARG A 39 13.79 -3.08 -11.10
C ARG A 39 13.89 -3.68 -9.70
N ILE A 40 13.43 -4.93 -9.52
CA ILE A 40 13.56 -5.64 -8.25
C ILE A 40 15.04 -5.81 -7.87
N ALA A 41 15.89 -6.16 -8.84
CA ALA A 41 17.33 -6.31 -8.63
C ALA A 41 17.98 -5.02 -8.12
N ALA A 42 17.63 -3.87 -8.71
CA ALA A 42 18.15 -2.56 -8.31
C ALA A 42 17.77 -2.23 -6.86
N GLU A 43 16.53 -2.53 -6.46
CA GLU A 43 16.06 -2.30 -5.07
C GLU A 43 16.76 -3.21 -4.04
N LEU A 44 17.19 -4.40 -4.46
CA LEU A 44 17.95 -5.36 -3.62
C LEU A 44 19.48 -5.21 -3.72
N GLY A 45 19.97 -4.21 -4.46
CA GLY A 45 21.41 -4.07 -4.70
C GLY A 45 22.03 -5.16 -5.57
N ILE A 46 21.21 -5.94 -6.29
CA ILE A 46 21.68 -7.00 -7.19
C ILE A 46 22.15 -6.38 -8.51
N ARG A 47 23.26 -6.87 -9.04
CA ARG A 47 23.77 -6.43 -10.34
C ARG A 47 22.75 -6.68 -11.45
N THR A 48 22.48 -5.64 -12.25
CA THR A 48 21.54 -5.75 -13.38
C THR A 48 22.23 -6.33 -14.63
N ARG A 49 21.53 -7.20 -15.37
CA ARG A 49 21.99 -7.87 -16.58
C ARG A 49 21.10 -7.54 -17.78
N ARG A 50 21.61 -7.78 -18.99
CA ARG A 50 20.88 -7.50 -20.24
C ARG A 50 19.95 -8.64 -20.66
N ALA A 51 20.27 -9.88 -20.32
CA ALA A 51 19.47 -11.07 -20.59
C ALA A 51 18.73 -11.55 -19.34
N SER A 52 17.53 -12.11 -19.50
CA SER A 52 16.69 -12.60 -18.41
C SER A 52 17.36 -13.75 -17.66
N GLU A 53 18.00 -14.67 -18.38
CA GLU A 53 18.72 -15.82 -17.78
C GLU A 53 19.86 -15.34 -16.89
N ASP A 54 20.67 -14.39 -17.37
CA ASP A 54 21.77 -13.84 -16.58
C ASP A 54 21.24 -13.09 -15.34
N GLN A 55 20.11 -12.40 -15.48
CA GLN A 55 19.48 -11.72 -14.35
C GLN A 55 18.98 -12.71 -13.30
N LEU A 56 18.36 -13.81 -13.72
CA LEU A 56 17.93 -14.88 -12.82
C LEU A 56 19.10 -15.57 -12.12
N TYR A 57 20.23 -15.73 -12.82
CA TYR A 57 21.46 -16.26 -12.22
C TYR A 57 21.96 -15.35 -11.07
N GLU A 58 21.99 -14.02 -11.27
CA GLU A 58 22.36 -13.07 -10.22
C GLU A 58 21.39 -13.13 -9.04
N PHE A 59 20.07 -13.25 -9.28
CA PHE A 59 19.09 -13.46 -8.22
C PHE A 59 19.37 -14.73 -7.43
N ARG A 60 19.68 -15.82 -8.12
CA ARG A 60 19.99 -17.09 -7.45
C ARG A 60 21.22 -16.97 -6.54
N ALA A 61 22.29 -16.34 -7.01
CA ALA A 61 23.50 -16.12 -6.23
C ALA A 61 23.19 -15.28 -4.97
N PHE A 62 22.43 -14.19 -5.14
CA PHE A 62 21.99 -13.36 -4.05
C PHE A 62 21.13 -14.12 -3.01
N LEU A 63 20.15 -14.91 -3.46
CA LEU A 63 19.27 -15.66 -2.57
C LEU A 63 20.04 -16.72 -1.77
N VAL A 64 21.05 -17.37 -2.36
CA VAL A 64 21.93 -18.33 -1.67
C VAL A 64 22.78 -17.61 -0.61
N GLU A 65 23.35 -16.46 -0.93
CA GLU A 65 24.11 -15.63 0.01
C GLU A 65 23.24 -15.20 1.19
N LYS A 66 22.05 -14.66 0.93
CA LYS A 66 21.15 -14.20 1.99
C LYS A 66 20.67 -15.35 2.88
N SER A 67 20.34 -16.49 2.29
CA SER A 67 20.00 -17.72 3.03
C SER A 67 21.14 -18.16 3.97
N SER A 68 22.39 -18.13 3.50
CA SER A 68 23.56 -18.49 4.31
C SER A 68 23.70 -17.57 5.54
N ASN A 69 23.30 -16.32 5.42
CA ASN A 69 23.31 -15.31 6.49
C ASN A 69 22.00 -15.28 7.31
N ASN A 70 21.06 -16.21 7.07
CA ASN A 70 19.72 -16.22 7.67
C ASN A 70 18.92 -14.93 7.45
N ILE A 71 19.12 -14.27 6.31
CA ILE A 71 18.37 -13.08 5.87
C ILE A 71 17.32 -13.54 4.86
N LEU A 72 16.05 -13.15 5.09
CA LEU A 72 14.94 -13.45 4.19
C LEU A 72 14.62 -12.24 3.32
N PRO A 73 14.85 -12.30 2.00
CA PRO A 73 14.41 -11.25 1.09
C PRO A 73 12.90 -11.14 1.04
N LEU A 74 12.40 -9.90 1.07
CA LEU A 74 10.99 -9.56 0.95
C LEU A 74 10.80 -8.64 -0.26
N ILE A 75 10.07 -9.09 -1.26
CA ILE A 75 9.75 -8.31 -2.45
C ILE A 75 8.31 -7.85 -2.35
N ILE A 76 8.08 -6.55 -2.46
CA ILE A 76 6.76 -5.91 -2.42
C ILE A 76 6.53 -5.24 -3.77
N ILE A 77 5.44 -5.57 -4.44
CA ILE A 77 5.04 -4.92 -5.69
C ILE A 77 3.69 -4.24 -5.45
N ASP A 78 3.68 -2.92 -5.49
CA ASP A 78 2.44 -2.13 -5.47
C ASP A 78 1.90 -2.01 -6.90
N GLU A 79 0.62 -1.69 -7.06
CA GLU A 79 -0.12 -1.64 -8.33
C GLU A 79 0.05 -2.92 -9.18
N ALA A 80 0.19 -4.08 -8.52
CA ALA A 80 0.46 -5.37 -9.15
C ALA A 80 -0.64 -5.85 -10.13
N HIS A 81 -1.81 -5.18 -10.17
CA HIS A 81 -2.84 -5.43 -11.18
C HIS A 81 -2.41 -4.96 -12.59
N GLU A 82 -1.34 -4.16 -12.69
CA GLU A 82 -0.75 -3.74 -13.96
C GLU A 82 0.29 -4.74 -14.51
N LEU A 83 0.58 -5.81 -13.75
CA LEU A 83 1.51 -6.85 -14.21
C LEU A 83 0.97 -7.55 -15.47
N SER A 84 1.82 -7.67 -16.48
CA SER A 84 1.55 -8.45 -17.69
C SER A 84 1.84 -9.94 -17.50
N SER A 85 1.29 -10.80 -18.36
CA SER A 85 1.59 -12.25 -18.36
C SER A 85 3.09 -12.54 -18.49
N GLU A 86 3.83 -11.76 -19.28
CA GLU A 86 5.30 -11.89 -19.38
C GLU A 86 5.98 -11.65 -18.01
N GLN A 87 5.50 -10.67 -17.24
CA GLN A 87 6.03 -10.36 -15.91
C GLN A 87 5.66 -11.46 -14.91
N PHE A 88 4.46 -12.02 -14.97
CA PHE A 88 4.09 -13.19 -14.17
C PHE A 88 4.96 -14.41 -14.48
N VAL A 89 5.30 -14.63 -15.75
CA VAL A 89 6.24 -15.70 -16.15
C VAL A 89 7.59 -15.54 -15.45
N GLU A 90 8.16 -14.33 -15.44
CA GLU A 90 9.45 -14.10 -14.80
C GLU A 90 9.37 -14.19 -13.27
N LEU A 91 8.33 -13.66 -12.66
CA LEU A 91 8.09 -13.84 -11.22
C LEU A 91 7.93 -15.33 -10.85
N ARG A 92 7.24 -16.11 -11.70
CA ARG A 92 7.13 -17.58 -11.51
C ARG A 92 8.48 -18.27 -11.59
N ARG A 93 9.36 -17.82 -12.47
CA ARG A 93 10.74 -18.34 -12.55
C ARG A 93 11.52 -18.08 -11.27
N LEU A 94 11.38 -16.88 -10.68
CA LEU A 94 11.91 -16.58 -9.35
C LEU A 94 11.31 -17.49 -8.28
N LEU A 95 10.01 -17.75 -8.29
CA LEU A 95 9.30 -18.59 -7.31
C LEU A 95 9.75 -20.07 -7.34
N LYS A 96 10.48 -20.51 -8.36
CA LYS A 96 11.10 -21.84 -8.41
C LYS A 96 12.35 -21.96 -7.53
N PHE A 97 12.96 -20.84 -7.16
CA PHE A 97 14.14 -20.89 -6.30
C PHE A 97 13.74 -21.33 -4.89
N ARG A 98 14.54 -22.23 -4.34
CA ARG A 98 14.39 -22.75 -2.99
C ARG A 98 15.63 -22.43 -2.18
N ASP A 99 15.44 -22.23 -0.89
CA ASP A 99 16.52 -22.18 0.07
C ASP A 99 17.25 -23.54 0.05
N PRO A 100 18.58 -23.58 0.03
CA PRO A 100 19.35 -24.82 0.20
C PRO A 100 18.97 -25.62 1.45
N LYS A 101 18.45 -24.95 2.48
CA LYS A 101 17.94 -25.57 3.73
C LYS A 101 16.50 -26.10 3.61
N GLY A 102 15.89 -26.05 2.41
CA GLY A 102 14.55 -26.58 2.13
C GLY A 102 13.38 -25.62 2.34
N GLY A 103 13.64 -24.38 2.77
CA GLY A 103 12.63 -23.33 2.97
C GLY A 103 12.28 -22.54 1.70
N LYS A 104 11.52 -21.45 1.88
CA LYS A 104 11.30 -20.45 0.85
C LYS A 104 12.52 -19.54 0.77
N ALA A 105 13.04 -19.32 -0.44
CA ALA A 105 14.20 -18.46 -0.66
C ALA A 105 13.89 -16.96 -0.46
N TYR A 106 12.63 -16.56 -0.58
CA TYR A 106 12.15 -15.19 -0.36
C TYR A 106 10.64 -15.15 -0.16
N GLN A 107 10.11 -13.99 0.22
CA GLN A 107 8.68 -13.70 0.29
C GLN A 107 8.29 -12.68 -0.79
N LEU A 108 7.08 -12.83 -1.35
CA LEU A 108 6.53 -11.92 -2.34
C LEU A 108 5.17 -11.43 -1.86
N ILE A 109 4.98 -10.11 -1.84
CA ILE A 109 3.70 -9.45 -1.54
C ILE A 109 3.27 -8.67 -2.79
N LEU A 110 2.10 -8.97 -3.29
CA LEU A 110 1.46 -8.25 -4.38
C LEU A 110 0.30 -7.42 -3.82
N LEU A 111 0.30 -6.12 -4.07
CA LEU A 111 -0.80 -5.24 -3.74
C LEU A 111 -1.37 -4.67 -5.05
N GLY A 112 -2.68 -4.75 -5.20
CA GLY A 112 -3.33 -4.30 -6.42
C GLY A 112 -4.81 -3.98 -6.18
N ARG A 113 -5.47 -3.54 -7.24
CA ARG A 113 -6.94 -3.42 -7.27
C ARG A 113 -7.56 -4.81 -7.42
N PRO A 114 -8.90 -4.94 -7.34
CA PRO A 114 -9.58 -6.22 -7.52
C PRO A 114 -9.24 -6.95 -8.82
N GLU A 115 -8.85 -6.21 -9.88
CA GLU A 115 -8.40 -6.75 -11.16
C GLU A 115 -7.19 -7.67 -11.02
N LEU A 116 -6.36 -7.49 -9.98
CA LEU A 116 -5.26 -8.41 -9.68
C LEU A 116 -5.75 -9.85 -9.47
N ASP A 117 -6.89 -10.02 -8.84
CA ASP A 117 -7.46 -11.37 -8.63
C ASP A 117 -7.92 -12.01 -9.94
N ILE A 118 -8.39 -11.19 -10.90
CA ILE A 118 -8.74 -11.64 -12.25
C ILE A 118 -7.46 -12.07 -12.98
N ASN A 119 -6.44 -11.22 -13.01
CA ASN A 119 -5.17 -11.52 -13.67
C ASN A 119 -4.50 -12.79 -13.09
N LEU A 120 -4.57 -12.98 -11.77
CA LEU A 120 -4.04 -14.18 -11.12
C LEU A 120 -4.77 -15.46 -11.54
N ARG A 121 -6.08 -15.40 -11.81
CA ARG A 121 -6.84 -16.56 -12.33
C ARG A 121 -6.43 -16.96 -13.76
N GLU A 122 -5.97 -16.00 -14.54
CA GLU A 122 -5.44 -16.23 -15.88
C GLU A 122 -4.03 -16.84 -15.87
N GLU A 123 -3.36 -16.85 -14.72
CA GLU A 123 -2.02 -17.39 -14.49
C GLU A 123 -2.04 -18.55 -13.46
N PRO A 124 -2.63 -19.72 -13.79
CA PRO A 124 -2.91 -20.78 -12.82
C PRO A 124 -1.66 -21.26 -12.08
N ASP A 125 -0.54 -21.46 -12.77
CA ASP A 125 0.73 -21.89 -12.16
C ASP A 125 1.29 -20.90 -11.13
N PHE A 126 0.99 -19.62 -11.27
CA PHE A 126 1.35 -18.59 -10.31
C PHE A 126 0.34 -18.55 -9.17
N ASN A 127 -0.94 -18.62 -9.52
CA ASN A 127 -2.08 -18.60 -8.61
C ASN A 127 -2.02 -19.69 -7.54
N ASP A 128 -1.62 -20.91 -7.91
CA ASP A 128 -1.45 -22.05 -7.02
C ASP A 128 -0.35 -21.85 -5.95
N ARG A 129 0.50 -20.84 -6.14
CA ARG A 129 1.57 -20.47 -5.20
C ARG A 129 1.19 -19.37 -4.24
N VAL A 130 0.01 -18.78 -4.40
CA VAL A 130 -0.52 -17.74 -3.50
C VAL A 130 -0.95 -18.39 -2.19
N ALA A 131 -0.19 -18.14 -1.14
CA ALA A 131 -0.45 -18.72 0.18
C ALA A 131 -1.63 -18.06 0.91
N THR A 132 -1.83 -16.76 0.72
CA THR A 132 -2.87 -15.99 1.43
C THR A 132 -3.36 -14.86 0.56
N ARG A 133 -4.65 -14.59 0.61
CA ARG A 133 -5.31 -13.43 0.01
C ARG A 133 -6.04 -12.65 1.08
N SER A 134 -5.97 -11.33 0.98
CA SER A 134 -6.70 -10.43 1.87
C SER A 134 -7.18 -9.22 1.08
N SER A 135 -8.34 -8.69 1.44
CA SER A 135 -8.88 -7.47 0.85
C SER A 135 -8.91 -6.34 1.88
N LEU A 136 -8.56 -5.14 1.43
CA LEU A 136 -8.71 -3.93 2.22
C LEU A 136 -10.05 -3.29 1.87
N GLY A 137 -11.00 -3.38 2.78
CA GLY A 137 -12.29 -2.71 2.69
C GLY A 137 -12.20 -1.23 3.09
N PRO A 138 -13.31 -0.50 2.95
CA PRO A 138 -13.47 0.81 3.57
C PRO A 138 -13.38 0.71 5.09
N LEU A 139 -13.00 1.80 5.74
CA LEU A 139 -12.91 1.91 7.19
C LEU A 139 -14.31 1.92 7.82
N THR A 140 -14.41 1.40 9.05
CA THR A 140 -15.58 1.59 9.91
C THR A 140 -15.64 3.03 10.44
N PRO A 141 -16.75 3.48 11.05
CA PRO A 141 -16.78 4.78 11.74
C PRO A 141 -15.69 4.91 12.82
N GLU A 142 -15.44 3.85 13.58
CA GLU A 142 -14.43 3.78 14.64
C GLU A 142 -13.01 3.90 14.07
N ASP A 143 -12.73 3.18 12.99
CA ASP A 143 -11.44 3.26 12.28
C ASP A 143 -11.27 4.64 11.62
N THR A 144 -12.36 5.25 11.14
CA THR A 144 -12.35 6.62 10.60
C THR A 144 -11.96 7.62 11.67
N LYS A 145 -12.51 7.52 12.89
CA LYS A 145 -12.09 8.32 14.03
C LYS A 145 -10.60 8.15 14.31
N SER A 146 -10.16 6.90 14.43
CA SER A 146 -8.75 6.56 14.68
C SER A 146 -7.82 7.12 13.61
N LEU A 147 -8.20 7.06 12.33
CA LEU A 147 -7.44 7.67 11.24
C LEU A 147 -7.32 9.18 11.39
N ILE A 148 -8.43 9.86 11.69
CA ILE A 148 -8.46 11.33 11.85
C ILE A 148 -7.57 11.74 13.03
N GLU A 149 -7.72 11.11 14.18
CA GLU A 149 -6.91 11.37 15.36
C GLU A 149 -5.41 11.15 15.09
N TYR A 150 -5.05 10.03 14.46
CA TYR A 150 -3.68 9.74 14.07
C TYR A 150 -3.09 10.81 13.14
N ARG A 151 -3.87 11.26 12.15
CA ARG A 151 -3.43 12.30 11.20
C ARG A 151 -3.24 13.64 11.86
N LEU A 152 -4.10 14.01 12.81
CA LEU A 152 -3.98 15.25 13.58
C LEU A 152 -2.76 15.22 14.51
N LEU A 153 -2.50 14.09 15.18
CA LEU A 153 -1.29 13.88 15.98
C LEU A 153 -0.01 13.96 15.13
N ALA A 154 -0.01 13.31 13.98
CA ALA A 154 1.10 13.35 13.03
C ALA A 154 1.37 14.76 12.47
N ALA A 155 0.34 15.61 12.41
CA ALA A 155 0.44 17.03 12.06
C ALA A 155 0.87 17.94 13.22
N GLY A 156 1.22 17.38 14.39
CA GLY A 156 1.74 18.13 15.52
C GLY A 156 0.72 18.51 16.59
N ARG A 157 -0.57 18.11 16.46
CA ARG A 157 -1.51 18.27 17.58
C ARG A 157 -1.11 17.34 18.72
N THR A 158 -1.43 17.76 19.94
CA THR A 158 -1.16 16.96 21.14
C THR A 158 -2.46 16.56 21.82
N THR A 159 -2.43 15.49 22.60
CA THR A 159 -3.57 15.01 23.39
C THR A 159 -4.02 15.99 24.49
N LYS A 160 -3.22 17.02 24.79
CA LYS A 160 -3.55 18.07 25.75
C LYS A 160 -4.46 19.16 25.16
N GLN A 161 -4.55 19.24 23.83
CA GLN A 161 -5.42 20.19 23.15
C GLN A 161 -6.84 19.62 23.05
N PRO A 162 -7.89 20.46 23.15
CA PRO A 162 -9.26 19.99 22.94
C PRO A 162 -9.41 19.41 21.53
N PRO A 163 -10.29 18.43 21.31
CA PRO A 163 -10.47 17.80 20.00
C PRO A 163 -10.87 18.86 18.95
N LEU A 164 -10.22 18.82 17.79
CA LEU A 164 -10.56 19.71 16.66
C LEU A 164 -11.81 19.22 15.94
N ILE A 165 -11.90 17.90 15.75
CA ILE A 165 -13.04 17.22 15.14
C ILE A 165 -13.71 16.42 16.25
N LEU A 166 -14.96 16.77 16.55
CA LEU A 166 -15.71 16.13 17.61
C LEU A 166 -16.25 14.75 17.19
N ASP A 167 -16.52 13.89 18.14
CA ASP A 167 -17.11 12.55 17.90
C ASP A 167 -18.41 12.63 17.10
N SER A 168 -19.20 13.67 17.31
CA SER A 168 -20.44 13.93 16.56
C SER A 168 -20.23 14.13 15.06
N ALA A 169 -19.04 14.59 14.64
CA ALA A 169 -18.70 14.80 13.24
C ALA A 169 -18.27 13.52 12.50
N ILE A 170 -17.89 12.46 13.25
CA ILE A 170 -17.32 11.23 12.66
C ILE A 170 -18.32 10.54 11.74
N LEU A 171 -19.56 10.38 12.19
CA LEU A 171 -20.59 9.67 11.41
C LEU A 171 -20.97 10.39 10.10
N PRO A 172 -21.22 11.73 10.08
CA PRO A 172 -21.38 12.48 8.82
C PRO A 172 -20.18 12.36 7.88
N ILE A 173 -18.95 12.50 8.39
CA ILE A 173 -17.73 12.34 7.59
C ILE A 173 -17.65 10.93 6.98
N TRP A 174 -17.89 9.89 7.79
CA TRP A 174 -17.87 8.51 7.33
C TRP A 174 -18.94 8.25 6.25
N ARG A 175 -20.16 8.72 6.44
CA ARG A 175 -21.26 8.55 5.48
C ARG A 175 -20.93 9.18 4.12
N GLU A 176 -20.40 10.40 4.12
CA GLU A 176 -20.03 11.09 2.89
C GLU A 176 -18.87 10.42 2.17
N THR A 177 -17.85 10.01 2.93
CA THR A 177 -16.63 9.42 2.38
C THR A 177 -16.70 7.91 2.14
N LYS A 178 -17.80 7.28 2.58
CA LYS A 178 -18.00 5.81 2.56
C LYS A 178 -16.84 5.04 3.21
N GLY A 179 -16.12 5.66 4.15
CA GLY A 179 -14.97 5.06 4.83
C GLY A 179 -13.68 4.96 4.00
N TYR A 180 -13.59 5.61 2.83
CA TYR A 180 -12.36 5.58 2.04
C TYR A 180 -11.32 6.55 2.61
N PRO A 181 -10.12 6.07 3.02
CA PRO A 181 -9.12 6.88 3.72
C PRO A 181 -8.72 8.16 2.99
N ARG A 182 -8.56 8.10 1.66
CA ARG A 182 -8.21 9.28 0.84
C ARG A 182 -9.31 10.33 0.89
N SER A 183 -10.57 9.91 0.74
CA SER A 183 -11.72 10.81 0.79
C SER A 183 -11.90 11.41 2.19
N ILE A 184 -11.68 10.62 3.26
CA ILE A 184 -11.70 11.11 4.64
C ILE A 184 -10.67 12.22 4.83
N CYS A 185 -9.41 11.97 4.45
CA CYS A 185 -8.35 12.96 4.61
C CYS A 185 -8.63 14.25 3.80
N LEU A 186 -9.16 14.12 2.58
CA LEU A 186 -9.48 15.25 1.73
C LEU A 186 -10.66 16.07 2.31
N LEU A 187 -11.72 15.41 2.75
CA LEU A 187 -12.84 16.08 3.39
C LEU A 187 -12.39 16.80 4.67
N CYS A 188 -11.64 16.13 5.54
CA CYS A 188 -11.10 16.74 6.76
C CYS A 188 -10.21 17.95 6.46
N LEU A 189 -9.40 17.92 5.40
CA LEU A 189 -8.60 19.06 4.96
C LEU A 189 -9.50 20.26 4.60
N HIS A 190 -10.54 20.05 3.81
CA HIS A 190 -11.46 21.10 3.41
C HIS A 190 -12.24 21.66 4.60
N LEU A 191 -12.70 20.79 5.51
CA LEU A 191 -13.35 21.23 6.76
C LEU A 191 -12.41 22.08 7.61
N CYS A 192 -11.13 21.73 7.71
CA CYS A 192 -10.15 22.55 8.43
C CYS A 192 -9.91 23.91 7.75
N LEU A 193 -9.84 23.94 6.41
CA LEU A 193 -9.70 25.20 5.66
C LEU A 193 -10.93 26.11 5.84
N GLU A 194 -12.13 25.54 5.78
CA GLU A 194 -13.37 26.27 6.05
C GLU A 194 -13.42 26.80 7.49
N LEU A 195 -12.97 25.99 8.46
CA LEU A 195 -12.88 26.41 9.86
C LEU A 195 -11.97 27.64 10.04
N LEU A 196 -10.84 27.69 9.33
CA LEU A 196 -9.91 28.82 9.38
C LEU A 196 -10.49 30.10 8.82
N SER A 197 -11.52 30.03 7.96
CA SER A 197 -12.23 31.19 7.43
C SER A 197 -13.26 31.79 8.39
N LYS A 198 -13.58 31.07 9.48
CA LYS A 198 -14.60 31.45 10.47
C LYS A 198 -13.97 31.92 11.77
N ASN A 199 -14.27 33.17 12.19
CA ASN A 199 -13.60 33.77 13.34
C ASN A 199 -14.07 33.24 14.70
N ASP A 200 -15.25 32.62 14.78
CA ASP A 200 -15.92 32.27 16.06
C ASP A 200 -16.13 30.76 16.25
N VAL A 201 -15.55 29.92 15.37
CA VAL A 201 -15.69 28.46 15.44
C VAL A 201 -14.32 27.83 15.64
N TYR A 202 -14.18 27.00 16.67
CA TYR A 202 -12.91 26.38 17.05
C TYR A 202 -12.91 24.87 16.94
N GLN A 203 -14.05 24.26 16.64
CA GLN A 203 -14.24 22.82 16.56
C GLN A 203 -15.19 22.45 15.41
N ILE A 204 -14.99 21.29 14.84
CA ILE A 204 -15.82 20.72 13.79
C ILE A 204 -16.76 19.70 14.43
N ASP A 205 -18.04 20.03 14.53
CA ASP A 205 -19.13 19.15 14.97
C ASP A 205 -19.97 18.65 13.77
N HIS A 206 -21.01 17.87 14.02
CA HIS A 206 -21.90 17.36 12.98
C HIS A 206 -22.58 18.48 12.17
N LYS A 207 -23.00 19.59 12.83
CA LYS A 207 -23.66 20.69 12.16
C LYS A 207 -22.73 21.43 11.21
N PHE A 208 -21.47 21.58 11.62
CA PHE A 208 -20.44 22.17 10.76
C PHE A 208 -20.20 21.32 9.50
N VAL A 209 -20.11 19.98 9.64
CA VAL A 209 -19.95 19.08 8.50
C VAL A 209 -21.15 19.14 7.57
N GLU A 210 -22.36 19.08 8.09
CA GLU A 210 -23.60 19.13 7.30
C GLU A 210 -23.73 20.46 6.54
N ALA A 211 -23.51 21.58 7.20
CA ALA A 211 -23.54 22.91 6.57
C ALA A 211 -22.44 23.04 5.49
N PHE A 212 -21.25 22.49 5.71
CA PHE A 212 -20.20 22.45 4.69
C PHE A 212 -20.65 21.67 3.46
N LEU A 213 -21.19 20.46 3.64
CA LEU A 213 -21.64 19.60 2.55
C LEU A 213 -22.82 20.18 1.76
N GLU A 214 -23.72 20.92 2.43
CA GLU A 214 -24.81 21.63 1.78
C GLU A 214 -24.34 22.79 0.90
N ASN A 215 -23.32 23.52 1.35
CA ASN A 215 -22.78 24.68 0.61
C ASN A 215 -21.84 24.27 -0.53
N HIS A 216 -21.32 23.03 -0.52
CA HIS A 216 -20.35 22.54 -1.48
C HIS A 216 -20.86 21.31 -2.26
N HIS A 217 -22.00 21.45 -2.95
CA HIS A 217 -22.64 20.37 -3.74
C HIS A 217 -21.71 19.67 -4.75
N GLY A 218 -20.65 20.35 -5.22
CA GLY A 218 -19.64 19.76 -6.12
C GLY A 218 -18.76 18.70 -5.45
N TYR A 219 -18.70 18.64 -4.11
CA TYR A 219 -17.91 17.62 -3.40
C TYR A 219 -18.49 16.22 -3.56
N ARG A 220 -19.82 16.10 -3.62
CA ARG A 220 -20.53 14.82 -3.81
C ARG A 220 -20.27 14.15 -5.16
N GLN A 221 -19.97 14.94 -6.22
CA GLN A 221 -19.72 14.41 -7.57
C GLN A 221 -18.29 13.94 -7.82
N ALA A 222 -17.31 14.38 -7.02
CA ALA A 222 -15.89 14.02 -7.17
C ALA A 222 -15.51 12.71 -6.44
N SER A 223 -16.44 12.13 -5.66
CA SER A 223 -16.21 10.94 -4.81
C SER A 223 -16.87 9.66 -5.34
N SER A 224 -17.52 9.72 -6.53
CA SER A 224 -18.20 8.59 -7.17
C SER A 224 -17.35 7.88 -8.22
#